data_13f46aef5e9a8c57fa0d03530be88c2e
#
_entry.id   13f46aef5e9a8c57fa0d03530be88c2e
#
_cell.length_a   1.000
_cell.length_b   1.000
_cell.length_c   1.000
_cell.angle_alpha   90.00
_cell.angle_beta   90.00
_cell.angle_gamma   90.00
#
_symmetry.space_group_name_H-M   'P 1'
#
loop_
_entity.id
_entity.type
_entity.pdbx_description
1 polymer ?
#
loop_
_entity_poly.entity_id
_entity_poly.type
_entity_poly.pdbx_seq_one_letter_code
_entity_poly.pdbx_strand_id
1 'polypeptide(L)'
;MEQCCSNVAFPEIAEAEDPNLVRRPTPVWLNRDRVTEYVVDKVREGPVPFPIAIVGRGMRLPGGVSSGSEFWDFLVNKRDGLCRVPETRYNIDAFYDEAREGAVRTKHGYFLEQDIAQLDVGFFGISKLEAEKLDPQQRLLLEVVWECMENAGQTNWQGTNIGCFVGVFGEDWLDLLSKDTQQHDRYRVMSAGDFALSNRLSYEYDLTGPSVTVRTGCSSSMVGLHEACQAIYTGECSSAIVAGTSLIMSPTMTTTMSENLVLSSSGICRTFDAAADGYGRGEAINAVYIKPLDDALANADPIRAIIRSTAVNCDGKTPSITTPGSKAQERLVRRAYKKAHIEGDDIHKTAFFECHGTGTIAGDTAETTGVANIFGEKGIYIGAVRRRRRCCC
;
A
#
# COMPACT_ATOMS: atom_id res chain seq x y z
N MET A 1 -36.32 -3.43 -0.78
CA MET A 1 -36.30 -2.45 -1.86
C MET A 1 -35.58 -3.07 -3.04
N GLU A 2 -36.33 -3.91 -3.71
CA GLU A 2 -36.02 -4.44 -5.04
C GLU A 2 -36.44 -3.42 -6.08
N GLN A 3 -35.72 -3.33 -7.17
CA GLN A 3 -35.93 -2.60 -8.42
C GLN A 3 -34.88 -1.53 -8.68
N CYS A 4 -33.86 -1.93 -9.40
CA CYS A 4 -33.22 -1.16 -10.47
C CYS A 4 -32.11 -1.98 -11.15
N CYS A 5 -32.48 -3.01 -11.92
CA CYS A 5 -31.68 -3.59 -13.00
C CYS A 5 -32.64 -4.18 -14.03
N SER A 6 -33.12 -3.36 -14.94
CA SER A 6 -33.83 -3.82 -16.12
C SER A 6 -33.46 -2.97 -17.33
N ASN A 7 -33.02 -3.68 -18.36
CA ASN A 7 -33.06 -3.32 -19.78
C ASN A 7 -32.01 -2.35 -20.32
N VAL A 8 -30.85 -2.91 -20.66
CA VAL A 8 -30.13 -2.48 -21.84
C VAL A 8 -30.47 -3.46 -22.97
N ALA A 9 -31.42 -3.07 -23.82
CA ALA A 9 -31.69 -3.78 -25.07
C ALA A 9 -30.60 -3.41 -26.08
N PHE A 10 -29.88 -4.40 -26.59
CA PHE A 10 -29.05 -4.23 -27.78
C PHE A 10 -29.97 -4.16 -29.01
N PRO A 11 -29.76 -3.22 -29.94
CA PRO A 11 -30.53 -3.21 -31.20
C PRO A 11 -30.17 -4.46 -32.02
N GLU A 12 -31.19 -5.19 -32.46
CA GLU A 12 -31.05 -6.22 -33.51
C GLU A 12 -30.49 -5.56 -34.78
N ILE A 13 -29.31 -6.02 -35.19
CA ILE A 13 -28.76 -5.67 -36.51
C ILE A 13 -29.51 -6.51 -37.52
N ALA A 14 -30.39 -5.87 -38.27
CA ALA A 14 -31.03 -6.47 -39.45
C ALA A 14 -29.96 -6.79 -40.48
N GLU A 15 -29.78 -8.06 -40.82
CA GLU A 15 -28.92 -8.50 -41.89
C GLU A 15 -29.50 -8.04 -43.22
N ALA A 16 -28.88 -7.04 -43.86
CA ALA A 16 -29.10 -6.74 -45.27
C ALA A 16 -28.22 -7.69 -46.09
N GLU A 17 -28.85 -8.64 -46.81
CA GLU A 17 -28.16 -9.51 -47.75
C GLU A 17 -27.71 -8.69 -48.98
N ASP A 18 -26.39 -8.46 -49.09
CA ASP A 18 -25.77 -7.95 -50.31
C ASP A 18 -25.48 -9.13 -51.27
N PRO A 19 -26.14 -9.23 -52.43
CA PRO A 19 -25.99 -10.34 -53.36
C PRO A 19 -24.62 -10.44 -54.05
N ASN A 20 -23.70 -9.49 -53.82
CA ASN A 20 -22.38 -9.45 -54.45
C ASN A 20 -21.22 -9.81 -53.57
N LEU A 21 -21.46 -10.29 -52.32
CA LEU A 21 -20.39 -10.71 -51.43
C LEU A 21 -19.84 -12.08 -51.87
N VAL A 22 -18.68 -12.09 -52.52
CA VAL A 22 -17.91 -13.30 -52.83
C VAL A 22 -17.55 -13.97 -51.47
N ARG A 23 -18.21 -15.09 -51.18
CA ARG A 23 -17.90 -15.92 -49.99
C ARG A 23 -16.45 -16.37 -50.08
N ARG A 24 -15.59 -15.78 -49.24
CA ARG A 24 -14.26 -16.36 -49.00
C ARG A 24 -14.44 -17.70 -48.30
N PRO A 25 -13.72 -18.77 -48.68
CA PRO A 25 -13.85 -20.06 -48.02
C PRO A 25 -13.40 -19.89 -46.53
N THR A 26 -14.25 -20.31 -45.65
CA THR A 26 -13.93 -20.35 -44.18
C THR A 26 -12.72 -21.26 -44.01
N PRO A 27 -11.66 -20.82 -43.33
CA PRO A 27 -10.49 -21.67 -43.08
C PRO A 27 -10.91 -22.92 -42.27
N VAL A 28 -10.64 -24.10 -42.82
CA VAL A 28 -11.05 -25.42 -42.30
C VAL A 28 -10.45 -25.77 -40.93
N TRP A 29 -9.65 -24.90 -40.34
CA TRP A 29 -8.91 -25.16 -39.09
C TRP A 29 -9.43 -24.43 -37.83
N LEU A 30 -10.54 -23.71 -37.92
CA LEU A 30 -11.25 -23.19 -36.74
C LEU A 30 -12.24 -24.23 -36.20
N ASN A 31 -11.74 -25.23 -35.49
CA ASN A 31 -12.60 -26.04 -34.63
C ASN A 31 -13.01 -25.18 -33.42
N ARG A 32 -14.28 -24.77 -33.40
CA ARG A 32 -14.85 -23.86 -32.39
C ARG A 32 -14.56 -24.32 -30.97
N ASP A 33 -14.57 -25.62 -30.70
CA ASP A 33 -14.36 -26.19 -29.39
C ASP A 33 -12.91 -26.03 -28.92
N ARG A 34 -11.92 -26.22 -29.82
CA ARG A 34 -10.50 -26.01 -29.50
C ARG A 34 -10.12 -24.54 -29.33
N VAL A 35 -10.75 -23.63 -30.08
CA VAL A 35 -10.50 -22.18 -29.92
C VAL A 35 -11.09 -21.71 -28.62
N THR A 36 -12.28 -22.18 -28.25
CA THR A 36 -12.91 -21.82 -26.96
C THR A 36 -12.09 -22.34 -25.78
N GLU A 37 -11.60 -23.57 -25.83
CA GLU A 37 -10.74 -24.16 -24.79
C GLU A 37 -9.40 -23.40 -24.68
N TYR A 38 -8.72 -23.14 -25.79
CA TYR A 38 -7.47 -22.39 -25.81
C TYR A 38 -7.62 -20.94 -25.32
N VAL A 39 -8.69 -20.25 -25.72
CA VAL A 39 -8.98 -18.87 -25.28
C VAL A 39 -9.35 -18.85 -23.81
N VAL A 40 -10.17 -19.81 -23.32
CA VAL A 40 -10.56 -19.89 -21.91
C VAL A 40 -9.36 -20.19 -21.02
N ASP A 41 -8.45 -21.08 -21.41
CA ASP A 41 -7.25 -21.39 -20.62
C ASP A 41 -6.27 -20.21 -20.61
N LYS A 42 -6.03 -19.55 -21.74
CA LYS A 42 -5.20 -18.33 -21.82
C LYS A 42 -5.78 -17.16 -21.03
N VAL A 43 -7.10 -16.98 -21.04
CA VAL A 43 -7.78 -15.93 -20.26
C VAL A 43 -7.77 -16.27 -18.76
N ARG A 44 -7.77 -17.56 -18.38
CA ARG A 44 -7.66 -17.98 -16.97
C ARG A 44 -6.25 -17.80 -16.41
N GLU A 45 -5.21 -17.89 -17.22
CA GLU A 45 -3.83 -17.74 -16.75
C GLU A 45 -3.42 -16.28 -16.56
N GLY A 46 -4.11 -15.32 -17.17
CA GLY A 46 -3.72 -13.90 -17.17
C GLY A 46 -2.37 -13.65 -17.87
N PRO A 47 -1.93 -12.41 -17.99
CA PRO A 47 -0.60 -12.11 -18.54
C PRO A 47 0.46 -12.75 -17.62
N VAL A 48 1.43 -13.45 -18.22
CA VAL A 48 2.56 -14.03 -17.47
C VAL A 48 3.34 -12.89 -16.81
N PRO A 49 3.47 -12.87 -15.47
CA PRO A 49 4.18 -11.80 -14.80
C PRO A 49 5.65 -11.79 -15.22
N PHE A 50 6.14 -10.67 -15.72
CA PHE A 50 7.56 -10.43 -15.91
C PHE A 50 8.15 -9.72 -14.68
N PRO A 51 9.46 -9.83 -14.41
CA PRO A 51 10.06 -9.17 -13.25
C PRO A 51 9.94 -7.65 -13.33
N ILE A 52 9.59 -7.03 -12.20
CA ILE A 52 9.50 -5.58 -12.05
C ILE A 52 10.63 -5.10 -11.14
N ALA A 53 11.37 -4.08 -11.57
CA ALA A 53 12.44 -3.48 -10.79
C ALA A 53 11.90 -2.33 -9.92
N ILE A 54 12.37 -2.27 -8.67
CA ILE A 54 12.30 -1.06 -7.84
C ILE A 54 13.57 -0.26 -8.15
N VAL A 55 13.42 0.93 -8.70
CA VAL A 55 14.54 1.76 -9.14
C VAL A 55 14.72 3.04 -8.32
N GLY A 56 13.66 3.50 -7.65
CA GLY A 56 13.70 4.66 -6.76
C GLY A 56 13.02 4.41 -5.43
N ARG A 57 13.40 5.19 -4.42
CA ARG A 57 12.77 5.20 -3.09
C ARG A 57 12.90 6.57 -2.44
N GLY A 58 11.84 6.99 -1.73
CA GLY A 58 11.81 8.15 -0.84
C GLY A 58 11.12 7.78 0.45
N MET A 59 11.47 8.43 1.56
CA MET A 59 10.88 8.08 2.86
C MET A 59 10.99 9.18 3.91
N ARG A 60 10.00 9.18 4.81
CA ARG A 60 10.04 9.84 6.12
C ARG A 60 9.59 8.83 7.14
N LEU A 61 10.47 8.45 8.06
CA LEU A 61 10.20 7.45 9.10
C LEU A 61 10.54 8.00 10.48
N PRO A 62 9.95 7.45 11.56
CA PRO A 62 10.29 7.81 12.93
C PRO A 62 11.77 7.66 13.25
N GLY A 63 12.28 8.50 14.16
CA GLY A 63 13.69 8.52 14.52
C GLY A 63 14.56 9.35 13.58
N GLY A 64 13.95 10.30 12.84
CA GLY A 64 14.64 11.23 11.96
C GLY A 64 15.17 10.60 10.67
N VAL A 65 14.62 9.46 10.26
CA VAL A 65 15.07 8.71 9.08
C VAL A 65 14.40 9.25 7.82
N SER A 66 15.20 9.71 6.85
CA SER A 66 14.76 10.26 5.57
C SER A 66 15.40 9.59 4.36
N SER A 67 16.37 8.70 4.56
CA SER A 67 17.06 8.01 3.47
C SER A 67 17.27 6.54 3.76
N GLY A 68 17.53 5.76 2.71
CA GLY A 68 17.80 4.33 2.85
C GLY A 68 19.08 4.01 3.61
N SER A 69 20.10 4.86 3.54
CA SER A 69 21.34 4.74 4.34
C SER A 69 21.08 4.99 5.82
N GLU A 70 20.35 6.05 6.16
CA GLU A 70 19.95 6.33 7.54
C GLU A 70 19.06 5.23 8.10
N PHE A 71 18.13 4.68 7.29
CA PHE A 71 17.33 3.54 7.70
C PHE A 71 18.18 2.31 8.00
N TRP A 72 19.18 2.03 7.17
CA TRP A 72 20.12 0.93 7.42
C TRP A 72 20.90 1.14 8.72
N ASP A 73 21.47 2.34 8.91
CA ASP A 73 22.19 2.69 10.13
C ASP A 73 21.31 2.61 11.38
N PHE A 74 20.07 3.06 11.27
CA PHE A 74 19.08 2.95 12.32
C PHE A 74 18.84 1.48 12.70
N LEU A 75 18.75 0.59 11.71
CA LEU A 75 18.55 -0.83 11.90
C LEU A 75 19.79 -1.52 12.50
N VAL A 76 20.96 -1.29 11.99
CA VAL A 76 22.22 -1.93 12.44
C VAL A 76 22.56 -1.52 13.86
N ASN A 77 22.41 -0.22 14.15
CA ASN A 77 22.69 0.34 15.48
C ASN A 77 21.57 0.10 16.52
N LYS A 78 20.53 -0.68 16.14
CA LYS A 78 19.41 -1.02 17.01
C LYS A 78 18.77 0.22 17.67
N ARG A 79 18.65 1.33 16.96
CA ARG A 79 17.99 2.54 17.43
C ARG A 79 16.48 2.30 17.58
N ASP A 80 15.82 3.10 18.41
CA ASP A 80 14.38 3.02 18.67
C ASP A 80 13.76 4.40 18.41
N GLY A 81 12.71 4.44 17.59
CA GLY A 81 11.94 5.65 17.32
C GLY A 81 10.73 5.85 18.24
N LEU A 82 10.58 5.00 19.29
CA LEU A 82 9.49 5.15 20.25
C LEU A 82 9.62 6.46 21.00
N CYS A 83 8.57 7.25 20.98
CA CYS A 83 8.50 8.49 21.75
C CYS A 83 7.09 8.70 22.33
N ARG A 84 6.98 9.63 23.26
CA ARG A 84 5.67 10.10 23.71
C ARG A 84 4.98 10.83 22.56
N VAL A 85 3.64 10.78 22.52
CA VAL A 85 2.86 11.58 21.55
C VAL A 85 3.30 13.03 21.62
N PRO A 86 3.81 13.62 20.52
CA PRO A 86 4.26 15.01 20.53
C PRO A 86 3.09 15.99 20.72
N GLU A 87 3.34 17.09 21.44
CA GLU A 87 2.35 18.15 21.63
C GLU A 87 1.88 18.78 20.31
N THR A 88 2.73 18.73 19.28
CA THR A 88 2.39 19.15 17.92
C THR A 88 1.35 18.28 17.22
N ARG A 89 0.99 17.16 17.81
CA ARG A 89 -0.08 16.26 17.34
C ARG A 89 -1.35 16.50 18.16
N TYR A 90 -1.34 16.17 19.43
CA TYR A 90 -2.42 16.45 20.38
C TYR A 90 -1.93 16.29 21.83
N ASN A 91 -2.66 16.91 22.76
CA ASN A 91 -2.38 16.77 24.18
C ASN A 91 -2.81 15.39 24.69
N ILE A 92 -1.89 14.43 24.73
CA ILE A 92 -2.18 13.06 25.13
C ILE A 92 -2.70 12.95 26.57
N ASP A 93 -2.28 13.81 27.48
CA ASP A 93 -2.72 13.73 28.89
C ASP A 93 -4.21 14.03 29.05
N ALA A 94 -4.81 14.78 28.13
CA ALA A 94 -6.25 15.03 28.11
C ALA A 94 -7.08 13.81 27.67
N PHE A 95 -6.48 12.86 26.98
CA PHE A 95 -7.15 11.69 26.41
C PHE A 95 -6.73 10.35 27.04
N TYR A 96 -5.63 10.34 27.79
CA TYR A 96 -5.08 9.12 28.37
C TYR A 96 -5.78 8.73 29.68
N ASP A 97 -6.23 7.47 29.74
CA ASP A 97 -6.67 6.82 30.98
C ASP A 97 -6.60 5.29 30.78
N GLU A 98 -6.03 4.56 31.75
CA GLU A 98 -5.87 3.11 31.63
C GLU A 98 -7.16 2.33 31.82
N ALA A 99 -8.10 2.87 32.56
CA ALA A 99 -9.31 2.18 32.99
C ALA A 99 -10.60 2.71 32.34
N ARG A 100 -10.61 3.98 31.93
CA ARG A 100 -11.81 4.63 31.39
C ARG A 100 -12.11 4.17 29.97
N GLU A 101 -13.34 3.77 29.71
CA GLU A 101 -13.83 3.55 28.34
C GLU A 101 -13.78 4.86 27.54
N GLY A 102 -13.50 4.73 26.22
CA GLY A 102 -13.36 5.88 25.34
C GLY A 102 -12.08 6.69 25.57
N ALA A 103 -11.08 6.13 26.24
CA ALA A 103 -9.80 6.76 26.46
C ALA A 103 -8.65 6.08 25.67
N VAL A 104 -7.60 6.84 25.43
CA VAL A 104 -6.34 6.30 24.89
C VAL A 104 -5.59 5.58 26.01
N ARG A 105 -5.16 4.33 25.77
CA ARG A 105 -4.46 3.49 26.78
C ARG A 105 -2.94 3.46 26.62
N THR A 106 -2.38 4.25 25.73
CA THR A 106 -0.93 4.38 25.53
C THR A 106 -0.54 5.83 25.33
N LYS A 107 0.55 6.26 25.96
CA LYS A 107 1.12 7.61 25.76
C LYS A 107 2.20 7.64 24.70
N HIS A 108 2.56 6.49 24.13
CA HIS A 108 3.71 6.35 23.26
C HIS A 108 3.32 5.79 21.89
N GLY A 109 4.13 6.13 20.90
CA GLY A 109 4.04 5.66 19.52
C GLY A 109 5.30 6.06 18.76
N TYR A 110 5.23 5.99 17.45
CA TYR A 110 6.35 6.27 16.54
C TYR A 110 5.97 7.45 15.64
N PHE A 111 6.51 8.63 15.91
CA PHE A 111 6.12 9.88 15.26
C PHE A 111 7.27 10.43 14.42
N LEU A 112 6.93 11.16 13.35
CA LEU A 112 7.89 11.90 12.55
C LEU A 112 8.41 13.09 13.37
N GLU A 113 9.73 13.29 13.37
CA GLU A 113 10.38 14.38 14.11
C GLU A 113 10.27 15.71 13.38
N GLN A 114 10.11 15.69 12.05
CA GLN A 114 9.95 16.90 11.26
C GLN A 114 8.60 17.57 11.49
N ASP A 115 8.55 18.88 11.25
CA ASP A 115 7.29 19.63 11.25
C ASP A 115 6.44 19.25 10.03
N ILE A 116 5.35 18.55 10.25
CA ILE A 116 4.43 18.08 9.21
C ILE A 116 3.62 19.23 8.55
N ALA A 117 3.69 20.44 9.10
CA ALA A 117 3.02 21.61 8.53
C ALA A 117 3.83 22.26 7.40
N GLN A 118 5.13 21.97 7.30
CA GLN A 118 6.00 22.58 6.31
C GLN A 118 5.77 22.03 4.91
N LEU A 119 5.93 22.89 3.91
CA LEU A 119 5.95 22.58 2.48
C LEU A 119 6.69 23.71 1.77
N ASP A 120 7.57 23.40 0.83
CA ASP A 120 8.13 24.39 -0.08
C ASP A 120 7.10 24.81 -1.14
N VAL A 121 6.24 25.76 -0.76
CA VAL A 121 5.17 26.27 -1.63
C VAL A 121 5.70 26.95 -2.89
N GLY A 122 6.91 27.48 -2.84
CA GLY A 122 7.57 28.12 -4.00
C GLY A 122 7.97 27.08 -5.04
N PHE A 123 8.52 25.97 -4.60
CA PHE A 123 8.94 24.86 -5.45
C PHE A 123 7.74 24.22 -6.17
N PHE A 124 6.64 23.96 -5.45
CA PHE A 124 5.45 23.32 -6.01
C PHE A 124 4.45 24.29 -6.66
N GLY A 125 4.70 25.60 -6.63
CA GLY A 125 3.78 26.59 -7.20
C GLY A 125 2.42 26.67 -6.52
N ILE A 126 2.28 26.12 -5.31
CA ILE A 126 1.03 26.07 -4.54
C ILE A 126 0.86 27.39 -3.78
N SER A 127 -0.35 27.99 -3.84
CA SER A 127 -0.61 29.19 -3.07
C SER A 127 -0.56 28.91 -1.56
N LYS A 128 -0.10 29.88 -0.77
CA LYS A 128 -0.07 29.77 0.69
C LYS A 128 -1.43 29.40 1.27
N LEU A 129 -2.51 30.02 0.76
CA LEU A 129 -3.87 29.76 1.22
C LEU A 129 -4.30 28.31 0.98
N GLU A 130 -3.94 27.73 -0.16
CA GLU A 130 -4.19 26.33 -0.45
C GLU A 130 -3.33 25.42 0.42
N ALA A 131 -2.03 25.70 0.51
CA ALA A 131 -1.10 24.92 1.31
C ALA A 131 -1.49 24.82 2.78
N GLU A 132 -2.01 25.88 3.37
CA GLU A 132 -2.51 25.89 4.76
C GLU A 132 -3.69 24.93 4.98
N LYS A 133 -4.45 24.62 3.93
CA LYS A 133 -5.63 23.73 4.00
C LYS A 133 -5.35 22.29 3.62
N LEU A 134 -4.25 22.03 2.91
CA LEU A 134 -3.87 20.68 2.49
C LEU A 134 -3.66 19.76 3.71
N ASP A 135 -4.12 18.52 3.56
CA ASP A 135 -3.71 17.43 4.44
C ASP A 135 -2.18 17.37 4.50
N PRO A 136 -1.57 17.38 5.67
CA PRO A 136 -0.12 17.20 5.81
C PRO A 136 0.42 15.98 5.08
N GLN A 137 -0.37 14.94 4.92
CA GLN A 137 0.00 13.77 4.11
C GLN A 137 0.22 14.14 2.64
N GLN A 138 -0.61 15.01 2.05
CA GLN A 138 -0.40 15.48 0.67
C GLN A 138 0.90 16.28 0.54
N ARG A 139 1.20 17.15 1.53
CA ARG A 139 2.43 17.95 1.54
C ARG A 139 3.69 17.08 1.53
N LEU A 140 3.75 16.15 2.48
CA LEU A 140 4.89 15.25 2.62
C LEU A 140 5.03 14.27 1.44
N LEU A 141 3.91 13.82 0.88
CA LEU A 141 3.94 12.96 -0.30
C LEU A 141 4.55 13.66 -1.52
N LEU A 142 4.27 14.96 -1.72
CA LEU A 142 4.90 15.72 -2.79
C LEU A 142 6.43 15.69 -2.67
N GLU A 143 6.97 16.01 -1.51
CA GLU A 143 8.43 16.00 -1.30
C GLU A 143 9.01 14.57 -1.45
N VAL A 144 8.40 13.58 -0.79
CA VAL A 144 8.91 12.20 -0.78
C VAL A 144 8.86 11.56 -2.16
N VAL A 145 7.84 11.85 -2.97
CA VAL A 145 7.76 11.36 -4.35
C VAL A 145 8.81 12.03 -5.23
N TRP A 146 9.02 13.34 -5.09
CA TRP A 146 10.09 14.03 -5.79
C TRP A 146 11.45 13.39 -5.50
N GLU A 147 11.79 13.24 -4.23
CA GLU A 147 13.04 12.59 -3.79
C GLU A 147 13.15 11.13 -4.29
N CYS A 148 12.02 10.41 -4.37
CA CYS A 148 12.00 9.06 -4.93
C CYS A 148 12.40 9.05 -6.40
N MET A 149 11.91 10.01 -7.19
CA MET A 149 12.24 10.13 -8.61
C MET A 149 13.69 10.61 -8.82
N GLU A 150 14.18 11.54 -7.99
CA GLU A 150 15.61 11.90 -7.97
C GLU A 150 16.50 10.71 -7.61
N ASN A 151 16.09 9.90 -6.60
CA ASN A 151 16.82 8.68 -6.22
C ASN A 151 16.84 7.62 -7.33
N ALA A 152 15.85 7.65 -8.22
CA ALA A 152 15.80 6.82 -9.43
C ALA A 152 16.59 7.41 -10.60
N GLY A 153 17.16 8.62 -10.48
CA GLY A 153 17.85 9.31 -11.55
C GLY A 153 16.94 9.81 -12.69
N GLN A 154 15.64 9.95 -12.43
CA GLN A 154 14.67 10.36 -13.45
C GLN A 154 14.68 11.88 -13.60
N THR A 155 14.83 12.38 -14.84
CA THR A 155 14.94 13.82 -15.12
C THR A 155 13.79 14.40 -15.95
N ASN A 156 13.16 13.59 -16.80
CA ASN A 156 12.11 14.03 -17.72
C ASN A 156 10.90 13.10 -17.63
N TRP A 157 10.31 13.02 -16.44
CA TRP A 157 9.21 12.09 -16.14
C TRP A 157 7.82 12.74 -16.11
N GLN A 158 7.75 14.08 -16.10
CA GLN A 158 6.50 14.82 -16.23
C GLN A 158 5.88 14.61 -17.62
N GLY A 159 4.55 14.59 -17.69
CA GLY A 159 3.79 14.35 -18.91
C GLY A 159 3.81 12.90 -19.42
N THR A 160 4.38 11.98 -18.63
CA THR A 160 4.53 10.58 -19.06
C THR A 160 3.44 9.66 -18.49
N ASN A 161 3.28 8.47 -19.10
CA ASN A 161 2.30 7.46 -18.67
C ASN A 161 2.80 6.68 -17.45
N ILE A 162 3.01 7.40 -16.36
CA ILE A 162 3.34 6.82 -15.03
C ILE A 162 2.07 6.70 -14.21
N GLY A 163 1.79 5.50 -13.66
CA GLY A 163 0.72 5.29 -12.70
C GLY A 163 1.08 5.81 -11.30
N CYS A 164 0.08 6.28 -10.55
CA CYS A 164 0.25 6.74 -9.17
C CYS A 164 -0.71 5.98 -8.25
N PHE A 165 -0.16 5.17 -7.33
CA PHE A 165 -0.92 4.32 -6.41
C PHE A 165 -0.53 4.67 -4.97
N VAL A 166 -1.46 5.26 -4.21
CA VAL A 166 -1.20 5.71 -2.84
C VAL A 166 -2.02 4.90 -1.84
N GLY A 167 -1.35 4.16 -0.96
CA GLY A 167 -1.99 3.52 0.18
C GLY A 167 -2.10 4.47 1.36
N VAL A 168 -3.29 4.56 1.98
CA VAL A 168 -3.52 5.43 3.12
C VAL A 168 -4.22 4.70 4.26
N PHE A 169 -3.88 5.08 5.49
CA PHE A 169 -4.54 4.63 6.69
C PHE A 169 -4.74 5.83 7.64
N GLY A 170 -5.98 5.98 8.14
CA GLY A 170 -6.39 7.10 8.99
C GLY A 170 -7.10 8.22 8.23
N GLU A 171 -7.96 8.93 8.95
CA GLU A 171 -8.79 10.02 8.46
C GLU A 171 -8.64 11.26 9.34
N ASP A 172 -7.52 11.36 10.04
CA ASP A 172 -7.31 12.33 11.11
C ASP A 172 -7.50 13.77 10.63
N TRP A 173 -7.09 14.09 9.39
CA TRP A 173 -7.29 15.42 8.83
C TRP A 173 -8.76 15.73 8.56
N LEU A 174 -9.49 14.77 7.99
CA LEU A 174 -10.93 14.88 7.79
C LEU A 174 -11.67 15.02 9.12
N ASP A 175 -11.29 14.22 10.14
CA ASP A 175 -11.85 14.32 11.50
C ASP A 175 -11.63 15.72 12.10
N LEU A 176 -10.45 16.28 11.96
CA LEU A 176 -10.14 17.62 12.46
C LEU A 176 -10.97 18.68 11.77
N LEU A 177 -11.06 18.64 10.44
CA LEU A 177 -11.84 19.60 9.66
C LEU A 177 -13.35 19.43 9.85
N SER A 178 -13.83 18.28 10.28
CA SER A 178 -15.24 17.98 10.49
C SER A 178 -15.78 18.49 11.84
N LYS A 179 -14.91 18.88 12.77
CA LYS A 179 -15.30 19.41 14.10
C LYS A 179 -15.99 20.76 14.01
N ASP A 180 -15.66 21.57 13.02
CA ASP A 180 -16.32 22.83 12.76
C ASP A 180 -17.07 22.77 11.42
N THR A 181 -18.36 22.48 11.50
CA THR A 181 -19.23 22.37 10.32
C THR A 181 -19.58 23.71 9.68
N GLN A 182 -19.24 24.84 10.30
CA GLN A 182 -19.50 26.18 9.77
C GLN A 182 -18.31 26.72 8.96
N GLN A 183 -17.14 26.16 9.12
CA GLN A 183 -16.00 26.50 8.27
C GLN A 183 -16.13 25.84 6.91
N HIS A 184 -16.62 26.59 5.95
CA HIS A 184 -16.69 26.18 4.55
C HIS A 184 -15.59 26.86 3.75
N ASP A 185 -14.79 26.02 3.08
CA ASP A 185 -13.65 26.43 2.29
C ASP A 185 -13.75 25.75 0.91
N ARG A 186 -13.46 26.49 -0.15
CA ARG A 186 -13.45 25.97 -1.52
C ARG A 186 -12.43 24.85 -1.73
N TYR A 187 -11.40 24.78 -0.89
CA TYR A 187 -10.35 23.77 -0.96
C TYR A 187 -10.72 22.48 -0.20
N ARG A 188 -11.77 22.47 0.64
CA ARG A 188 -12.09 21.38 1.56
C ARG A 188 -12.15 20.00 0.87
N VAL A 189 -12.75 19.91 -0.30
CA VAL A 189 -12.89 18.64 -1.02
C VAL A 189 -11.52 18.08 -1.40
N MET A 190 -10.65 18.92 -1.94
CA MET A 190 -9.31 18.51 -2.39
C MET A 190 -8.30 18.44 -1.25
N SER A 191 -8.53 19.11 -0.15
CA SER A 191 -7.65 19.12 1.01
C SER A 191 -7.89 17.97 1.98
N ALA A 192 -9.14 17.49 2.09
CA ALA A 192 -9.53 16.47 3.05
C ALA A 192 -9.92 15.12 2.44
N GLY A 193 -10.21 15.08 1.14
CA GLY A 193 -10.56 13.85 0.44
C GLY A 193 -9.34 12.95 0.26
N ASP A 194 -9.42 11.71 0.69
CA ASP A 194 -8.34 10.74 0.54
C ASP A 194 -7.99 10.44 -0.94
N PHE A 195 -8.98 10.50 -1.84
CA PHE A 195 -8.72 10.41 -3.29
C PHE A 195 -7.73 11.47 -3.79
N ALA A 196 -7.64 12.62 -3.11
CA ALA A 196 -6.73 13.69 -3.48
C ALA A 196 -5.25 13.34 -3.22
N LEU A 197 -4.94 12.33 -2.43
CA LEU A 197 -3.57 11.89 -2.18
C LEU A 197 -2.86 11.45 -3.47
N SER A 198 -3.48 10.58 -4.27
CA SER A 198 -2.93 10.17 -5.56
C SER A 198 -3.13 11.25 -6.63
N ASN A 199 -4.31 11.89 -6.66
CA ASN A 199 -4.64 12.87 -7.68
C ASN A 199 -3.77 14.14 -7.58
N ARG A 200 -3.40 14.57 -6.36
CA ARG A 200 -2.48 15.70 -6.16
C ARG A 200 -1.12 15.41 -6.79
N LEU A 201 -0.57 14.23 -6.55
CA LEU A 201 0.70 13.82 -7.14
C LEU A 201 0.62 13.77 -8.67
N SER A 202 -0.45 13.16 -9.21
CA SER A 202 -0.65 13.08 -10.65
C SER A 202 -0.79 14.46 -11.28
N TYR A 203 -1.47 15.39 -10.63
CA TYR A 203 -1.63 16.76 -11.10
C TYR A 203 -0.32 17.56 -11.06
N GLU A 204 0.36 17.58 -9.91
CA GLU A 204 1.58 18.36 -9.72
C GLU A 204 2.73 17.89 -10.61
N TYR A 205 2.76 16.62 -10.91
CA TYR A 205 3.80 15.99 -11.71
C TYR A 205 3.39 15.66 -13.15
N ASP A 206 2.18 16.10 -13.56
CA ASP A 206 1.66 15.88 -14.91
C ASP A 206 1.72 14.37 -15.31
N LEU A 207 1.26 13.48 -14.42
CA LEU A 207 1.25 12.04 -14.69
C LEU A 207 -0.04 11.66 -15.40
N THR A 208 0.07 10.88 -16.48
CA THR A 208 -1.07 10.51 -17.33
C THR A 208 -1.55 9.07 -17.15
N GLY A 209 -0.87 8.28 -16.34
CA GLY A 209 -1.27 6.91 -15.98
C GLY A 209 -2.40 6.85 -14.93
N PRO A 210 -2.83 5.64 -14.55
CA PRO A 210 -3.84 5.45 -13.50
C PRO A 210 -3.48 6.18 -12.20
N SER A 211 -4.46 6.84 -11.58
CA SER A 211 -4.28 7.58 -10.32
C SER A 211 -5.27 7.03 -9.28
N VAL A 212 -4.76 6.28 -8.30
CA VAL A 212 -5.59 5.47 -7.40
C VAL A 212 -5.15 5.62 -5.95
N THR A 213 -6.09 5.93 -5.07
CA THR A 213 -5.88 5.83 -3.62
C THR A 213 -6.51 4.54 -3.09
N VAL A 214 -5.72 3.75 -2.35
CA VAL A 214 -6.10 2.44 -1.82
C VAL A 214 -6.29 2.52 -0.32
N ARG A 215 -7.44 2.02 0.16
CA ARG A 215 -7.78 1.94 1.60
C ARG A 215 -8.17 0.52 1.99
N THR A 216 -7.19 -0.26 2.38
CA THR A 216 -7.36 -1.65 2.86
C THR A 216 -6.74 -1.86 4.25
N GLY A 217 -6.73 -0.80 5.07
CA GLY A 217 -6.10 -0.82 6.40
C GLY A 217 -4.57 -0.87 6.29
N CYS A 218 -3.93 -1.67 7.15
CA CYS A 218 -2.46 -1.80 7.18
C CYS A 218 -1.86 -2.36 5.87
N SER A 219 -2.65 -2.97 5.00
CA SER A 219 -2.20 -3.53 3.73
C SER A 219 -2.28 -2.55 2.55
N SER A 220 -2.75 -1.31 2.76
CA SER A 220 -3.08 -0.37 1.69
C SER A 220 -1.96 -0.16 0.68
N SER A 221 -0.73 0.12 1.13
CA SER A 221 0.40 0.32 0.24
C SER A 221 0.85 -0.96 -0.49
N MET A 222 0.71 -2.13 0.16
CA MET A 222 1.04 -3.41 -0.48
C MET A 222 -0.01 -3.84 -1.52
N VAL A 223 -1.28 -3.53 -1.27
CA VAL A 223 -2.34 -3.70 -2.27
C VAL A 223 -2.12 -2.71 -3.41
N GLY A 224 -1.78 -1.45 -3.12
CA GLY A 224 -1.39 -0.46 -4.12
C GLY A 224 -0.20 -0.93 -4.98
N LEU A 225 0.81 -1.56 -4.38
CA LEU A 225 1.92 -2.17 -5.11
C LEU A 225 1.44 -3.30 -6.03
N HIS A 226 0.51 -4.13 -5.57
CA HIS A 226 -0.07 -5.18 -6.40
C HIS A 226 -0.81 -4.61 -7.61
N GLU A 227 -1.69 -3.63 -7.40
CA GLU A 227 -2.44 -2.97 -8.47
C GLU A 227 -1.51 -2.26 -9.47
N ALA A 228 -0.47 -1.59 -8.99
CA ALA A 228 0.55 -0.98 -9.83
C ALA A 228 1.27 -2.02 -10.71
N CYS A 229 1.65 -3.18 -10.15
CA CYS A 229 2.21 -4.27 -10.93
C CYS A 229 1.22 -4.80 -11.98
N GLN A 230 -0.07 -4.93 -11.64
CA GLN A 230 -1.09 -5.37 -12.60
C GLN A 230 -1.25 -4.33 -13.72
N ALA A 231 -1.32 -3.02 -13.42
CA ALA A 231 -1.42 -1.97 -14.41
C ALA A 231 -0.23 -1.95 -15.38
N ILE A 232 0.98 -2.24 -14.90
CA ILE A 232 2.17 -2.41 -15.75
C ILE A 232 2.05 -3.68 -16.61
N TYR A 233 1.60 -4.80 -16.07
CA TYR A 233 1.44 -6.05 -16.81
C TYR A 233 0.38 -5.95 -17.91
N THR A 234 -0.67 -5.17 -17.69
CA THR A 234 -1.75 -4.94 -18.69
C THR A 234 -1.44 -3.82 -19.66
N GLY A 235 -0.36 -3.07 -19.45
CA GLY A 235 0.05 -1.94 -20.31
C GLY A 235 -0.76 -0.67 -20.09
N GLU A 236 -1.52 -0.55 -19.00
CA GLU A 236 -2.23 0.68 -18.64
C GLU A 236 -1.27 1.80 -18.26
N CYS A 237 -0.10 1.46 -17.71
CA CYS A 237 1.02 2.37 -17.52
C CYS A 237 2.36 1.68 -17.81
N SER A 238 3.37 2.48 -18.18
CA SER A 238 4.71 1.98 -18.47
C SER A 238 5.53 1.74 -17.19
N SER A 239 5.21 2.45 -16.13
CA SER A 239 5.87 2.42 -14.84
C SER A 239 4.94 3.01 -13.79
N ALA A 240 5.25 2.89 -12.51
CA ALA A 240 4.37 3.39 -11.46
C ALA A 240 5.13 3.92 -10.24
N ILE A 241 4.58 4.96 -9.64
CA ILE A 241 4.89 5.42 -8.28
C ILE A 241 3.91 4.72 -7.34
N VAL A 242 4.45 4.04 -6.34
CA VAL A 242 3.66 3.43 -5.27
C VAL A 242 4.08 4.06 -3.97
N ALA A 243 3.13 4.70 -3.29
CA ALA A 243 3.38 5.39 -2.04
C ALA A 243 2.51 4.86 -0.90
N GLY A 244 2.93 5.10 0.32
CA GLY A 244 2.19 4.82 1.53
C GLY A 244 2.26 5.99 2.49
N THR A 245 1.14 6.33 3.13
CA THR A 245 1.06 7.43 4.08
C THR A 245 0.20 7.10 5.27
N SER A 246 0.66 7.50 6.45
CA SER A 246 -0.12 7.51 7.70
C SER A 246 0.45 8.57 8.64
N LEU A 247 -0.40 9.48 9.10
CA LEU A 247 -0.10 10.45 10.15
C LEU A 247 -1.12 10.32 11.29
N ILE A 248 -0.72 10.69 12.50
CA ILE A 248 -1.53 10.59 13.72
C ILE A 248 -1.73 11.98 14.31
N MET A 249 -2.72 12.70 13.80
CA MET A 249 -2.97 14.11 14.17
C MET A 249 -4.16 14.27 15.14
N SER A 250 -4.89 13.20 15.39
CA SER A 250 -6.10 13.17 16.23
C SER A 250 -6.07 11.95 17.16
N PRO A 251 -6.61 12.02 18.37
CA PRO A 251 -6.73 10.87 19.26
C PRO A 251 -7.80 9.87 18.82
N THR A 252 -8.73 10.23 17.93
CA THR A 252 -9.93 9.47 17.60
C THR A 252 -9.64 8.02 17.23
N MET A 253 -8.77 7.80 16.24
CA MET A 253 -8.42 6.45 15.80
C MET A 253 -7.66 5.69 16.90
N THR A 254 -6.76 6.36 17.64
CA THR A 254 -6.02 5.74 18.75
C THR A 254 -6.95 5.30 19.87
N THR A 255 -7.96 6.11 20.21
CA THR A 255 -9.01 5.75 21.15
C THR A 255 -9.77 4.50 20.70
N THR A 256 -10.26 4.50 19.46
CA THR A 256 -11.00 3.36 18.90
C THR A 256 -10.18 2.07 18.90
N MET A 257 -8.90 2.15 18.54
CA MET A 257 -8.00 1.00 18.57
C MET A 257 -7.67 0.54 20.00
N SER A 258 -7.62 1.46 20.96
CA SER A 258 -7.46 1.12 22.39
C SER A 258 -8.67 0.34 22.91
N GLU A 259 -9.89 0.74 22.52
CA GLU A 259 -11.11 0.01 22.87
C GLU A 259 -11.16 -1.40 22.27
N ASN A 260 -10.63 -1.57 21.05
CA ASN A 260 -10.53 -2.88 20.42
C ASN A 260 -9.40 -3.76 20.99
N LEU A 261 -8.64 -3.30 21.99
CA LEU A 261 -7.55 -4.01 22.65
C LEU A 261 -6.47 -4.51 21.67
N VAL A 262 -6.23 -3.77 20.58
CA VAL A 262 -5.21 -4.11 19.59
C VAL A 262 -3.90 -3.34 19.78
N LEU A 263 -3.92 -2.29 20.60
CA LEU A 263 -2.74 -1.48 20.90
C LEU A 263 -2.04 -1.96 22.18
N SER A 264 -0.71 -2.02 22.12
CA SER A 264 0.13 -2.24 23.32
C SER A 264 0.07 -1.06 24.26
N SER A 265 -0.13 -1.31 25.53
CA SER A 265 -0.13 -0.26 26.58
C SER A 265 1.20 0.48 26.67
N SER A 266 2.31 -0.17 26.31
CA SER A 266 3.64 0.43 26.25
C SER A 266 3.97 1.10 24.90
N GLY A 267 3.10 0.97 23.90
CA GLY A 267 3.38 1.42 22.54
C GLY A 267 4.42 0.57 21.79
N ILE A 268 4.82 -0.60 22.30
CA ILE A 268 5.88 -1.44 21.73
C ILE A 268 5.27 -2.67 21.06
N CYS A 269 5.64 -2.95 19.82
CA CYS A 269 5.31 -4.21 19.16
C CYS A 269 6.23 -5.33 19.66
N ARG A 270 5.69 -6.28 20.42
CA ARG A 270 6.41 -7.47 20.90
C ARG A 270 6.14 -8.66 20.01
N THR A 271 6.48 -8.54 18.73
CA THR A 271 6.24 -9.54 17.70
C THR A 271 6.84 -10.90 18.07
N PHE A 272 6.06 -11.96 18.01
CA PHE A 272 6.43 -13.34 18.33
C PHE A 272 6.95 -13.54 19.76
N ASP A 273 6.58 -12.67 20.69
CA ASP A 273 6.95 -12.73 22.09
C ASP A 273 5.76 -13.22 22.95
N ALA A 274 6.05 -13.99 24.00
CA ALA A 274 5.00 -14.45 24.91
C ALA A 274 4.30 -13.29 25.66
N ALA A 275 4.95 -12.14 25.75
CA ALA A 275 4.40 -10.91 26.34
C ALA A 275 3.77 -9.98 25.30
N ALA A 276 3.42 -10.51 24.11
CA ALA A 276 2.74 -9.73 23.08
C ALA A 276 1.36 -9.26 23.55
N ASP A 277 1.15 -7.94 23.55
CA ASP A 277 -0.05 -7.27 24.08
C ASP A 277 -0.69 -6.30 23.06
N GLY A 278 -0.23 -6.32 21.80
CA GLY A 278 -0.67 -5.44 20.75
C GLY A 278 0.48 -4.72 20.04
N TYR A 279 0.15 -3.75 19.20
CA TYR A 279 1.14 -2.95 18.47
C TYR A 279 1.17 -1.49 18.93
N GLY A 280 2.27 -0.81 18.62
CA GLY A 280 2.36 0.65 18.71
C GLY A 280 1.95 1.28 17.39
N ARG A 281 1.24 2.40 17.42
CA ARG A 281 0.95 3.18 16.22
C ARG A 281 2.18 3.93 15.75
N GLY A 282 2.29 4.13 14.42
CA GLY A 282 3.39 4.88 13.83
C GLY A 282 2.94 5.76 12.67
N GLU A 283 3.72 6.81 12.44
CA GLU A 283 3.63 7.68 11.27
C GLU A 283 4.68 7.26 10.25
N ALA A 284 4.35 7.38 8.98
CA ALA A 284 5.31 7.23 7.90
C ALA A 284 4.78 7.81 6.61
N ILE A 285 5.69 8.33 5.79
CA ILE A 285 5.45 8.66 4.39
C ILE A 285 6.55 7.98 3.58
N ASN A 286 6.20 7.16 2.61
CA ASN A 286 7.18 6.50 1.77
C ASN A 286 6.70 6.37 0.32
N ALA A 287 7.63 6.25 -0.59
CA ALA A 287 7.37 5.99 -2.00
C ALA A 287 8.45 5.08 -2.59
N VAL A 288 8.04 4.26 -3.55
CA VAL A 288 8.93 3.53 -4.44
C VAL A 288 8.52 3.78 -5.88
N TYR A 289 9.50 3.84 -6.78
CA TYR A 289 9.28 3.90 -8.21
C TYR A 289 9.62 2.56 -8.84
N ILE A 290 8.69 2.01 -9.60
CA ILE A 290 8.78 0.67 -10.19
C ILE A 290 8.57 0.71 -11.70
N LYS A 291 9.28 -0.16 -12.44
CA LYS A 291 9.15 -0.34 -13.88
C LYS A 291 9.52 -1.77 -14.30
N PRO A 292 9.21 -2.21 -15.53
CA PRO A 292 9.72 -3.48 -16.05
C PRO A 292 11.22 -3.60 -15.88
N LEU A 293 11.70 -4.79 -15.50
CA LEU A 293 13.13 -5.02 -15.29
C LEU A 293 13.94 -4.76 -16.57
N ASP A 294 13.43 -5.18 -17.71
CA ASP A 294 14.11 -5.00 -19.02
C ASP A 294 14.27 -3.50 -19.35
N ASP A 295 13.27 -2.68 -19.06
CA ASP A 295 13.35 -1.22 -19.24
C ASP A 295 14.34 -0.59 -18.27
N ALA A 296 14.39 -1.06 -17.02
CA ALA A 296 15.35 -0.59 -16.03
C ALA A 296 16.79 -0.90 -16.46
N LEU A 297 17.02 -2.11 -17.01
CA LEU A 297 18.32 -2.50 -17.53
C LEU A 297 18.70 -1.69 -18.77
N ALA A 298 17.76 -1.51 -19.72
CA ALA A 298 17.98 -0.74 -20.94
C ALA A 298 18.32 0.73 -20.66
N ASN A 299 17.70 1.30 -19.62
CA ASN A 299 17.92 2.69 -19.20
C ASN A 299 19.12 2.86 -18.24
N ALA A 300 19.76 1.77 -17.84
CA ALA A 300 20.81 1.76 -16.81
C ALA A 300 20.34 2.38 -15.48
N ASP A 301 19.08 2.17 -15.10
CA ASP A 301 18.52 2.66 -13.84
C ASP A 301 19.15 1.96 -12.63
N PRO A 302 19.19 2.62 -11.45
CA PRO A 302 19.75 2.03 -10.23
C PRO A 302 18.80 0.99 -9.63
N ILE A 303 18.89 -0.27 -10.03
CA ILE A 303 18.02 -1.35 -9.52
C ILE A 303 18.32 -1.62 -8.04
N ARG A 304 17.31 -1.39 -7.19
CA ARG A 304 17.38 -1.59 -5.73
C ARG A 304 16.90 -2.97 -5.32
N ALA A 305 15.86 -3.47 -5.97
CA ALA A 305 15.29 -4.79 -5.77
C ALA A 305 14.49 -5.23 -6.98
N ILE A 306 14.19 -6.52 -7.06
CA ILE A 306 13.39 -7.11 -8.14
C ILE A 306 12.16 -7.79 -7.51
N ILE A 307 10.98 -7.36 -7.90
CA ILE A 307 9.70 -7.97 -7.54
C ILE A 307 9.46 -9.12 -8.51
N ARG A 308 9.50 -10.37 -7.99
CA ARG A 308 9.27 -11.58 -8.78
C ARG A 308 7.78 -11.82 -9.01
N SER A 309 6.96 -11.52 -8.00
CA SER A 309 5.50 -11.60 -8.08
C SER A 309 4.83 -10.83 -6.96
N THR A 310 3.53 -10.61 -7.11
CA THR A 310 2.65 -10.12 -6.06
C THR A 310 1.35 -10.93 -6.04
N ALA A 311 0.72 -11.03 -4.86
CA ALA A 311 -0.58 -11.65 -4.71
C ALA A 311 -1.40 -10.98 -3.60
N VAL A 312 -2.72 -10.96 -3.77
CA VAL A 312 -3.68 -10.52 -2.77
C VAL A 312 -4.80 -11.52 -2.64
N ASN A 313 -5.38 -11.64 -1.45
CA ASN A 313 -6.59 -12.40 -1.19
C ASN A 313 -7.36 -11.79 -0.01
N CYS A 314 -8.43 -12.45 0.39
CA CYS A 314 -9.21 -12.17 1.57
C CYS A 314 -9.34 -13.45 2.41
N ASP A 315 -9.43 -13.30 3.73
CA ASP A 315 -9.61 -14.43 4.65
C ASP A 315 -10.96 -15.15 4.45
N GLY A 316 -11.96 -14.42 3.95
CA GLY A 316 -13.33 -14.91 3.90
C GLY A 316 -13.97 -14.88 5.29
N LYS A 317 -14.86 -15.85 5.57
CA LYS A 317 -15.52 -15.95 6.87
C LYS A 317 -14.59 -16.63 7.88
N THR A 318 -14.21 -15.88 8.91
CA THR A 318 -13.48 -16.33 10.09
C THR A 318 -14.38 -16.28 11.34
N PRO A 319 -13.94 -16.73 12.52
CA PRO A 319 -14.76 -16.66 13.74
C PRO A 319 -15.26 -15.25 14.09
N SER A 320 -14.48 -14.22 13.82
CA SER A 320 -14.89 -12.82 13.90
C SER A 320 -14.25 -12.02 12.76
N ILE A 321 -14.82 -10.85 12.43
CA ILE A 321 -14.29 -9.98 11.37
C ILE A 321 -12.84 -9.53 11.61
N THR A 322 -12.39 -9.54 12.85
CA THR A 322 -11.03 -9.14 13.25
C THR A 322 -10.08 -10.33 13.42
N THR A 323 -10.56 -11.57 13.28
CA THR A 323 -9.72 -12.77 13.47
C THR A 323 -9.03 -13.15 12.17
N PRO A 324 -7.69 -13.14 12.09
CA PRO A 324 -6.96 -13.53 10.90
C PRO A 324 -7.00 -15.05 10.66
N GLY A 325 -6.94 -15.46 9.38
CA GLY A 325 -7.01 -16.86 8.95
C GLY A 325 -5.67 -17.41 8.45
N SER A 326 -5.00 -18.30 9.21
CA SER A 326 -3.71 -18.91 8.83
C SER A 326 -3.76 -19.63 7.48
N LYS A 327 -4.86 -20.35 7.19
CA LYS A 327 -5.06 -21.05 5.89
C LYS A 327 -5.16 -20.09 4.72
N ALA A 328 -5.75 -18.90 4.91
CA ALA A 328 -5.83 -17.89 3.87
C ALA A 328 -4.45 -17.27 3.60
N GLN A 329 -3.69 -16.99 4.65
CA GLN A 329 -2.32 -16.51 4.54
C GLN A 329 -1.42 -17.55 3.85
N GLU A 330 -1.50 -18.82 4.22
CA GLU A 330 -0.79 -19.90 3.54
C GLU A 330 -1.11 -19.95 2.04
N ARG A 331 -2.41 -19.92 1.67
CA ARG A 331 -2.82 -19.88 0.26
C ARG A 331 -2.29 -18.67 -0.48
N LEU A 332 -2.23 -17.52 0.16
CA LEU A 332 -1.69 -16.29 -0.43
C LEU A 332 -0.21 -16.46 -0.76
N VAL A 333 0.59 -16.91 0.20
CA VAL A 333 2.02 -17.10 0.03
C VAL A 333 2.29 -18.14 -1.07
N ARG A 334 1.63 -19.30 -1.02
CA ARG A 334 1.76 -20.32 -2.08
C ARG A 334 1.41 -19.77 -3.47
N ARG A 335 0.38 -18.92 -3.58
CA ARG A 335 0.02 -18.26 -4.83
C ARG A 335 1.12 -17.32 -5.31
N ALA A 336 1.72 -16.54 -4.41
CA ALA A 336 2.83 -15.65 -4.76
C ALA A 336 4.04 -16.44 -5.27
N TYR A 337 4.43 -17.51 -4.57
CA TYR A 337 5.52 -18.37 -5.02
C TYR A 337 5.25 -19.03 -6.38
N LYS A 338 4.02 -19.57 -6.57
CA LYS A 338 3.60 -20.13 -7.86
C LYS A 338 3.70 -19.11 -9.01
N LYS A 339 3.21 -17.88 -8.79
CA LYS A 339 3.33 -16.80 -9.79
C LYS A 339 4.78 -16.42 -10.08
N ALA A 340 5.69 -16.59 -9.12
CA ALA A 340 7.13 -16.35 -9.28
C ALA A 340 7.86 -17.53 -9.94
N HIS A 341 7.15 -18.62 -10.27
CA HIS A 341 7.73 -19.89 -10.74
C HIS A 341 8.75 -20.47 -9.75
N ILE A 342 8.47 -20.35 -8.45
CA ILE A 342 9.27 -20.93 -7.36
C ILE A 342 8.43 -22.06 -6.76
N GLU A 343 8.76 -23.31 -7.10
CA GLU A 343 7.99 -24.49 -6.70
C GLU A 343 8.90 -25.59 -6.13
N GLY A 344 8.28 -26.55 -5.45
CA GLY A 344 9.00 -27.69 -4.86
C GLY A 344 10.10 -27.26 -3.90
N ASP A 345 11.28 -27.82 -4.04
CA ASP A 345 12.43 -27.53 -3.18
C ASP A 345 12.99 -26.10 -3.34
N ASP A 346 12.65 -25.40 -4.42
CA ASP A 346 13.13 -24.02 -4.64
C ASP A 346 12.55 -23.04 -3.63
N ILE A 347 11.43 -23.34 -2.99
CA ILE A 347 10.89 -22.54 -1.89
C ILE A 347 11.91 -22.40 -0.76
N HIS A 348 12.69 -23.44 -0.49
CA HIS A 348 13.70 -23.45 0.57
C HIS A 348 14.97 -22.65 0.24
N LYS A 349 15.09 -22.09 -0.98
CA LYS A 349 16.11 -21.09 -1.31
C LYS A 349 15.76 -19.70 -0.79
N THR A 350 14.56 -19.52 -0.23
CA THR A 350 14.17 -18.28 0.43
C THR A 350 15.02 -18.07 1.67
N ALA A 351 15.78 -16.99 1.69
CA ALA A 351 16.70 -16.72 2.79
C ALA A 351 16.00 -16.18 4.03
N PHE A 352 14.88 -15.46 3.85
CA PHE A 352 14.21 -14.75 4.94
C PHE A 352 12.76 -14.48 4.58
N PHE A 353 11.87 -14.56 5.56
CA PHE A 353 10.46 -14.21 5.43
C PHE A 353 10.14 -13.03 6.35
N GLU A 354 9.86 -11.87 5.77
CA GLU A 354 9.43 -10.69 6.52
C GLU A 354 7.93 -10.81 6.79
N CYS A 355 7.59 -10.92 8.07
CA CYS A 355 6.22 -11.08 8.54
C CYS A 355 5.53 -9.74 8.77
N HIS A 356 4.20 -9.75 8.80
CA HIS A 356 3.42 -8.62 9.30
C HIS A 356 3.72 -8.34 10.77
N GLY A 357 3.77 -9.40 11.59
CA GLY A 357 4.32 -9.39 12.94
C GLY A 357 3.77 -8.29 13.85
N THR A 358 2.45 -8.23 14.00
CA THR A 358 1.78 -7.14 14.73
C THR A 358 2.03 -7.14 16.23
N GLY A 359 2.51 -8.25 16.81
CA GLY A 359 2.61 -8.39 18.26
C GLY A 359 1.25 -8.62 18.94
N THR A 360 0.26 -9.06 18.17
CA THR A 360 -1.02 -9.53 18.71
C THR A 360 -1.03 -11.05 18.78
N ILE A 361 -1.56 -11.64 19.83
CA ILE A 361 -1.58 -13.10 20.04
C ILE A 361 -2.24 -13.80 18.83
N ALA A 362 -3.42 -13.32 18.40
CA ALA A 362 -4.13 -13.91 17.29
C ALA A 362 -3.41 -13.76 15.94
N GLY A 363 -2.83 -12.57 15.68
CA GLY A 363 -2.12 -12.27 14.44
C GLY A 363 -0.83 -13.06 14.32
N ASP A 364 0.00 -13.00 15.33
CA ASP A 364 1.30 -13.69 15.34
C ASP A 364 1.13 -15.21 15.25
N THR A 365 0.13 -15.78 15.95
CA THR A 365 -0.18 -17.22 15.88
C THR A 365 -0.65 -17.63 14.50
N ALA A 366 -1.56 -16.86 13.87
CA ALA A 366 -2.07 -17.19 12.56
C ALA A 366 -0.98 -17.14 11.50
N GLU A 367 -0.13 -16.11 11.55
CA GLU A 367 0.96 -15.88 10.60
C GLU A 367 2.06 -16.94 10.71
N THR A 368 2.55 -17.20 11.93
CA THR A 368 3.59 -18.24 12.15
C THR A 368 3.08 -19.63 11.77
N THR A 369 1.80 -19.95 12.03
CA THR A 369 1.19 -21.21 11.59
C THR A 369 1.18 -21.31 10.06
N GLY A 370 0.78 -20.25 9.36
CA GLY A 370 0.77 -20.22 7.90
C GLY A 370 2.16 -20.41 7.30
N VAL A 371 3.17 -19.73 7.86
CA VAL A 371 4.57 -19.84 7.44
C VAL A 371 5.13 -21.25 7.73
N ALA A 372 4.87 -21.81 8.90
CA ALA A 372 5.31 -23.15 9.27
C ALA A 372 4.73 -24.23 8.32
N ASN A 373 3.48 -24.10 7.92
CA ASN A 373 2.85 -25.02 6.95
C ASN A 373 3.50 -24.97 5.55
N ILE A 374 4.17 -23.86 5.21
CA ILE A 374 4.81 -23.69 3.91
C ILE A 374 6.22 -24.25 3.91
N PHE A 375 7.02 -23.92 4.94
CA PHE A 375 8.44 -24.23 4.99
C PHE A 375 8.74 -25.54 5.72
N GLY A 376 7.79 -26.09 6.47
CA GLY A 376 7.87 -27.40 7.12
C GLY A 376 9.08 -27.56 8.04
N GLU A 377 9.62 -28.77 8.10
CA GLU A 377 10.75 -29.11 8.98
C GLU A 377 12.07 -28.42 8.60
N LYS A 378 12.25 -28.04 7.31
CA LYS A 378 13.44 -27.30 6.87
C LYS A 378 13.50 -25.88 7.47
N GLY A 379 12.34 -25.32 7.86
CA GLY A 379 12.23 -24.02 8.48
C GLY A 379 12.61 -22.84 7.57
N ILE A 380 12.48 -21.63 8.13
CA ILE A 380 12.89 -20.36 7.51
C ILE A 380 13.21 -19.35 8.60
N TYR A 381 14.14 -18.46 8.33
CA TYR A 381 14.32 -17.29 9.19
C TYR A 381 13.14 -16.32 9.01
N ILE A 382 12.46 -16.00 10.11
CA ILE A 382 11.37 -15.04 10.13
C ILE A 382 11.76 -13.78 10.90
N GLY A 383 11.21 -12.67 10.51
CA GLY A 383 11.35 -11.42 11.24
C GLY A 383 10.18 -10.49 10.99
N ALA A 384 10.14 -9.42 11.76
CA ALA A 384 9.29 -8.28 11.50
C ALA A 384 10.08 -7.03 11.90
N VAL A 385 10.12 -6.05 11.03
CA VAL A 385 10.78 -4.77 11.32
C VAL A 385 10.20 -4.15 12.59
N ARG A 386 8.93 -4.40 12.88
CA ARG A 386 8.23 -3.99 14.10
C ARG A 386 8.88 -4.52 15.39
N ARG A 387 9.33 -5.79 15.43
CA ARG A 387 9.98 -6.40 16.61
C ARG A 387 11.28 -5.72 17.01
N ARG A 388 11.95 -5.12 16.06
CA ARG A 388 13.26 -4.49 16.29
C ARG A 388 13.14 -3.12 16.98
N ARG A 389 11.98 -2.77 17.57
CA ARG A 389 11.64 -1.49 18.23
C ARG A 389 11.84 -0.28 17.30
N ARG A 390 11.47 -0.40 15.97
CA ARG A 390 12.06 0.52 15.01
C ARG A 390 11.10 1.21 14.06
N CYS A 391 10.03 0.58 13.67
CA CYS A 391 8.99 1.18 12.85
C CYS A 391 7.70 0.40 13.05
N CYS A 392 6.64 1.06 13.50
CA CYS A 392 5.28 0.56 13.39
C CYS A 392 4.57 1.42 12.35
N CYS A 393 4.17 0.82 11.25
CA CYS A 393 3.34 1.48 10.23
C CYS A 393 1.88 1.19 10.47
#